data_973e0ad761259daa746f4aae8d134172
#
_entry.id   973e0ad761259daa746f4aae8d134172
#
_cell.length_a   1.000
_cell.length_b   1.000
_cell.length_c   1.000
_cell.angle_alpha   90.00
_cell.angle_beta   90.00
_cell.angle_gamma   90.00
#
_symmetry.space_group_name_H-M   'P 1'
#
loop_
_entity.id
_entity.type
_entity.pdbx_description
1 polymer ?
#
loop_
_entity_poly.entity_id
_entity_poly.type
_entity_poly.pdbx_seq_one_letter_code
_entity_poly.pdbx_strand_id
1 'polypeptide(L)'
;MSLSQKIQRITTLIADARAFQFCGPSDDLDQQTAICVGYRHLVVQLQRLASPILPEAERNRLNNIEVEIDNIYSVYEANAELETLLAEIESALANADTGILNTGTAAHIIQTDVISRLESALSDQYDTTFLVCLCKEINSSFAHGNIISTALTMRAVLNYVPPLFGHITFDQVTANAGRSLKPTFSHLQEGLRKIADFHTHRTISKHDVYPSSAQVEPFKPQFEVLLLEVLSHLSL
;
A
#
# COMPACT_ATOMS: atom_id res chain seq x y z
N MET A 1 1.96 -13.63 -6.17
CA MET A 1 3.44 -13.78 -6.18
C MET A 1 3.92 -13.57 -4.74
N SER A 2 4.68 -14.51 -4.16
CA SER A 2 5.25 -14.37 -2.81
C SER A 2 6.30 -13.24 -2.77
N LEU A 3 6.66 -12.75 -1.56
CA LEU A 3 7.71 -11.74 -1.40
C LEU A 3 9.03 -12.20 -2.01
N SER A 4 9.44 -13.45 -1.72
CA SER A 4 10.65 -14.06 -2.29
C SER A 4 10.64 -14.09 -3.82
N GLN A 5 9.49 -14.43 -4.44
CA GLN A 5 9.35 -14.39 -5.89
C GLN A 5 9.43 -12.97 -6.46
N LYS A 6 8.92 -11.96 -5.73
CA LYS A 6 9.06 -10.54 -6.13
C LYS A 6 10.52 -10.10 -6.08
N ILE A 7 11.22 -10.39 -4.98
CA ILE A 7 12.64 -10.08 -4.80
C ILE A 7 13.46 -10.70 -5.93
N GLN A 8 13.28 -12.00 -6.17
CA GLN A 8 13.98 -12.70 -7.26
C GLN A 8 13.71 -12.04 -8.62
N ARG A 9 12.47 -11.65 -8.90
CA ARG A 9 12.11 -11.01 -10.16
C ARG A 9 12.74 -9.63 -10.31
N ILE A 10 12.76 -8.82 -9.26
CA ILE A 10 13.41 -7.50 -9.28
C ILE A 10 14.91 -7.65 -9.50
N THR A 11 15.57 -8.59 -8.81
CA THR A 11 16.99 -8.88 -9.00
C THR A 11 17.30 -9.26 -10.45
N THR A 12 16.46 -10.09 -11.07
CA THR A 12 16.61 -10.43 -12.50
C THR A 12 16.47 -9.18 -13.37
N LEU A 13 15.47 -8.33 -13.14
CA LEU A 13 15.26 -7.10 -13.91
C LEU A 13 16.41 -6.10 -13.75
N ILE A 14 17.05 -6.03 -12.59
CA ILE A 14 18.26 -5.23 -12.36
C ILE A 14 19.42 -5.76 -13.21
N ALA A 15 19.62 -7.09 -13.22
CA ALA A 15 20.63 -7.73 -14.04
C ALA A 15 20.39 -7.49 -15.54
N ASP A 16 19.12 -7.60 -15.98
CA ASP A 16 18.72 -7.33 -17.37
C ASP A 16 18.98 -5.85 -17.73
N ALA A 17 18.67 -4.90 -16.83
CA ALA A 17 18.95 -3.48 -17.04
C ALA A 17 20.45 -3.20 -17.21
N ARG A 18 21.30 -3.78 -16.36
CA ARG A 18 22.77 -3.64 -16.44
C ARG A 18 23.37 -4.34 -17.65
N ALA A 19 22.78 -5.44 -18.08
CA ALA A 19 23.23 -6.19 -19.25
C ALA A 19 22.72 -5.58 -20.57
N PHE A 20 21.86 -4.58 -20.51
CA PHE A 20 21.27 -3.97 -21.69
C PHE A 20 22.36 -3.27 -22.49
N GLN A 21 22.86 -3.94 -23.54
CA GLN A 21 23.86 -3.37 -24.44
C GLN A 21 23.16 -2.54 -25.52
N PHE A 22 23.41 -1.25 -25.50
CA PHE A 22 23.06 -0.37 -26.59
C PHE A 22 23.89 -0.74 -27.81
N CYS A 23 23.32 -1.45 -28.74
CA CYS A 23 23.82 -1.36 -30.13
C CYS A 23 23.58 0.10 -30.56
N GLY A 24 24.61 0.82 -30.98
CA GLY A 24 24.48 2.22 -31.42
C GLY A 24 23.31 2.43 -32.36
N PRO A 25 22.93 3.67 -32.66
CA PRO A 25 21.78 3.93 -33.52
C PRO A 25 21.96 3.13 -34.82
N SER A 26 21.12 2.10 -34.96
CA SER A 26 21.02 1.30 -36.17
C SER A 26 20.23 2.13 -37.18
N ASP A 27 20.58 2.10 -38.46
CA ASP A 27 19.77 2.68 -39.51
C ASP A 27 18.46 1.83 -39.74
N ASP A 28 18.34 0.71 -39.05
CA ASP A 28 17.17 -0.15 -39.07
C ASP A 28 16.15 0.32 -38.01
N LEU A 29 15.07 0.94 -38.50
CA LEU A 29 14.00 1.50 -37.68
C LEU A 29 13.24 0.41 -36.90
N ASP A 30 13.10 -0.78 -37.47
CA ASP A 30 12.42 -1.90 -36.82
C ASP A 30 13.23 -2.40 -35.60
N GLN A 31 14.55 -2.43 -35.75
CA GLN A 31 15.46 -2.80 -34.66
C GLN A 31 15.44 -1.74 -33.53
N GLN A 32 15.44 -0.46 -33.87
CA GLN A 32 15.33 0.62 -32.87
C GLN A 32 14.00 0.53 -32.11
N THR A 33 12.89 0.33 -32.80
CA THR A 33 11.56 0.17 -32.19
C THR A 33 11.53 -1.04 -31.26
N ALA A 34 12.11 -2.17 -31.66
CA ALA A 34 12.19 -3.36 -30.83
C ALA A 34 12.99 -3.11 -29.53
N ILE A 35 14.08 -2.36 -29.60
CA ILE A 35 14.87 -1.93 -28.44
C ILE A 35 14.03 -1.05 -27.50
N CYS A 36 13.36 -0.03 -28.03
CA CYS A 36 12.52 0.88 -27.24
C CYS A 36 11.39 0.11 -26.53
N VAL A 37 10.70 -0.78 -27.21
CA VAL A 37 9.62 -1.64 -26.66
C VAL A 37 10.16 -2.54 -25.54
N GLY A 38 11.30 -3.20 -25.77
CA GLY A 38 11.92 -4.08 -24.80
C GLY A 38 12.34 -3.32 -23.52
N TYR A 39 12.99 -2.18 -23.68
CA TYR A 39 13.43 -1.36 -22.55
C TYR A 39 12.26 -0.73 -21.78
N ARG A 40 11.26 -0.22 -22.50
CA ARG A 40 10.00 0.25 -21.87
C ARG A 40 9.34 -0.82 -21.02
N HIS A 41 9.28 -2.05 -21.52
CA HIS A 41 8.73 -3.17 -20.77
C HIS A 41 9.51 -3.44 -19.47
N LEU A 42 10.82 -3.39 -19.52
CA LEU A 42 11.70 -3.53 -18.35
C LEU A 42 11.45 -2.43 -17.31
N VAL A 43 11.42 -1.16 -17.73
CA VAL A 43 11.15 -0.01 -16.85
C VAL A 43 9.79 -0.14 -16.19
N VAL A 44 8.73 -0.44 -16.94
CA VAL A 44 7.38 -0.62 -16.39
C VAL A 44 7.31 -1.77 -15.37
N GLN A 45 8.02 -2.87 -15.61
CA GLN A 45 8.10 -3.96 -14.62
C GLN A 45 8.82 -3.52 -13.35
N LEU A 46 9.93 -2.79 -13.45
CA LEU A 46 10.64 -2.25 -12.29
C LEU A 46 9.77 -1.24 -11.52
N GLN A 47 9.12 -0.32 -12.21
CA GLN A 47 8.16 0.61 -11.59
C GLN A 47 7.10 -0.13 -10.78
N ARG A 48 6.50 -1.16 -11.36
CA ARG A 48 5.46 -1.95 -10.70
C ARG A 48 5.94 -2.75 -9.49
N LEU A 49 7.15 -3.32 -9.56
CA LEU A 49 7.65 -4.25 -8.56
C LEU A 49 8.51 -3.58 -7.49
N ALA A 50 9.34 -2.59 -7.87
CA ALA A 50 10.29 -1.94 -6.98
C ALA A 50 9.71 -0.70 -6.27
N SER A 51 8.80 0.06 -6.91
CA SER A 51 8.22 1.26 -6.29
C SER A 51 7.65 1.04 -4.89
N PRO A 52 6.96 -0.08 -4.57
CA PRO A 52 6.40 -0.28 -3.22
C PRO A 52 7.45 -0.43 -2.12
N ILE A 53 8.70 -0.78 -2.45
CA ILE A 53 9.77 -0.99 -1.46
C ILE A 53 10.74 0.18 -1.37
N LEU A 54 10.63 1.17 -2.26
CA LEU A 54 11.48 2.33 -2.29
C LEU A 54 10.97 3.46 -1.39
N PRO A 55 11.87 4.26 -0.80
CA PRO A 55 11.52 5.55 -0.20
C PRO A 55 10.83 6.47 -1.21
N GLU A 56 10.11 7.50 -0.73
CA GLU A 56 9.25 8.33 -1.57
C GLU A 56 10.00 9.07 -2.68
N ALA A 57 11.18 9.61 -2.38
CA ALA A 57 11.98 10.36 -3.34
C ALA A 57 12.42 9.48 -4.53
N GLU A 58 12.96 8.30 -4.24
CA GLU A 58 13.43 7.32 -5.22
C GLU A 58 12.27 6.69 -5.98
N ARG A 59 11.16 6.47 -5.30
CA ARG A 59 9.91 5.99 -5.93
C ARG A 59 9.40 6.99 -6.97
N ASN A 60 9.37 8.28 -6.63
CA ASN A 60 8.93 9.33 -7.55
C ASN A 60 9.88 9.43 -8.75
N ARG A 61 11.19 9.35 -8.54
CA ARG A 61 12.18 9.31 -9.62
C ARG A 61 11.96 8.11 -10.54
N LEU A 62 11.82 6.90 -9.98
CA LEU A 62 11.58 5.68 -10.76
C LEU A 62 10.28 5.77 -11.57
N ASN A 63 9.20 6.29 -10.98
CA ASN A 63 7.91 6.39 -11.64
C ASN A 63 7.85 7.46 -12.74
N ASN A 64 8.79 8.42 -12.74
CA ASN A 64 8.91 9.46 -13.76
C ASN A 64 9.79 9.05 -14.95
N ILE A 65 10.42 7.86 -14.91
CA ILE A 65 11.17 7.35 -16.06
C ILE A 65 10.19 6.93 -17.16
N GLU A 66 10.28 7.58 -18.30
CA GLU A 66 9.47 7.31 -19.48
C GLU A 66 10.35 6.86 -20.65
N VAL A 67 9.84 5.94 -21.46
CA VAL A 67 10.48 5.47 -22.69
C VAL A 67 9.49 5.57 -23.84
N GLU A 68 9.83 6.37 -24.84
CA GLU A 68 9.08 6.53 -26.09
C GLU A 68 9.42 5.41 -27.07
N ILE A 69 8.41 4.83 -27.73
CA ILE A 69 8.59 3.63 -28.56
C ILE A 69 9.35 3.93 -29.87
N ASP A 70 9.26 5.15 -30.34
CA ASP A 70 9.80 5.63 -31.59
C ASP A 70 11.04 6.55 -31.42
N ASN A 71 11.54 6.67 -30.21
CA ASN A 71 12.65 7.55 -29.86
C ASN A 71 13.73 6.78 -29.08
N ILE A 72 14.76 6.34 -29.78
CA ILE A 72 15.89 5.61 -29.15
C ILE A 72 16.63 6.46 -28.10
N TYR A 73 16.63 7.79 -28.23
CA TYR A 73 17.28 8.66 -27.27
C TYR A 73 16.58 8.63 -25.90
N SER A 74 15.25 8.42 -25.86
CA SER A 74 14.52 8.26 -24.62
C SER A 74 14.99 7.02 -23.83
N VAL A 75 15.47 5.99 -24.50
CA VAL A 75 16.06 4.80 -23.86
C VAL A 75 17.39 5.16 -23.19
N TYR A 76 18.23 5.98 -23.81
CA TYR A 76 19.49 6.43 -23.19
C TYR A 76 19.25 7.28 -21.95
N GLU A 77 18.29 8.20 -22.01
CA GLU A 77 17.91 9.06 -20.88
C GLU A 77 17.32 8.20 -19.74
N ALA A 78 16.40 7.31 -20.05
CA ALA A 78 15.81 6.38 -19.10
C ALA A 78 16.86 5.47 -18.44
N ASN A 79 17.84 4.97 -19.21
CA ASN A 79 18.91 4.14 -18.68
C ASN A 79 19.82 4.91 -17.73
N ALA A 80 20.22 6.14 -18.10
CA ALA A 80 21.07 6.97 -17.25
C ALA A 80 20.40 7.26 -15.89
N GLU A 81 19.10 7.56 -15.88
CA GLU A 81 18.35 7.77 -14.65
C GLU A 81 18.17 6.46 -13.85
N LEU A 82 17.88 5.35 -14.54
CA LEU A 82 17.72 4.06 -13.91
C LEU A 82 19.03 3.57 -13.26
N GLU A 83 20.17 3.74 -13.90
CA GLU A 83 21.48 3.37 -13.34
C GLU A 83 21.75 4.03 -12.00
N THR A 84 21.34 5.28 -11.82
CA THR A 84 21.48 5.99 -10.55
C THR A 84 20.57 5.44 -9.45
N LEU A 85 19.47 4.78 -9.81
CA LEU A 85 18.49 4.20 -8.88
C LEU A 85 18.74 2.73 -8.56
N LEU A 86 19.55 2.02 -9.34
CA LEU A 86 19.75 0.58 -9.16
C LEU A 86 20.36 0.23 -7.79
N ALA A 87 21.29 1.06 -7.30
CA ALA A 87 21.91 0.86 -6.00
C ALA A 87 20.89 1.01 -4.84
N GLU A 88 20.00 1.99 -4.94
CA GLU A 88 18.92 2.21 -3.97
C GLU A 88 17.90 1.08 -4.00
N ILE A 89 17.55 0.58 -5.20
CA ILE A 89 16.66 -0.57 -5.35
C ILE A 89 17.30 -1.83 -4.73
N GLU A 90 18.58 -2.09 -4.96
CA GLU A 90 19.31 -3.21 -4.36
C GLU A 90 19.39 -3.09 -2.83
N SER A 91 19.65 -1.90 -2.31
CA SER A 91 19.66 -1.64 -0.87
C SER A 91 18.29 -1.89 -0.25
N ALA A 92 17.22 -1.42 -0.90
CA ALA A 92 15.85 -1.67 -0.46
C ALA A 92 15.48 -3.16 -0.49
N LEU A 93 15.94 -3.91 -1.50
CA LEU A 93 15.77 -5.36 -1.59
C LEU A 93 16.49 -6.10 -0.47
N ALA A 94 17.75 -5.76 -0.18
CA ALA A 94 18.53 -6.37 0.89
C ALA A 94 17.85 -6.17 2.24
N ASN A 95 17.29 -4.98 2.47
CA ASN A 95 16.54 -4.69 3.68
C ASN A 95 15.21 -5.47 3.76
N ALA A 96 14.53 -5.68 2.63
CA ALA A 96 13.30 -6.47 2.55
C ALA A 96 13.54 -7.96 2.81
N ASP A 97 14.67 -8.52 2.33
CA ASP A 97 15.02 -9.93 2.49
C ASP A 97 15.46 -10.26 3.93
N THR A 98 16.11 -9.32 4.61
CA THR A 98 16.52 -9.49 6.03
C THR A 98 15.38 -9.27 7.02
N GLY A 99 14.15 -8.96 6.57
CA GLY A 99 13.05 -8.57 7.45
C GLY A 99 13.26 -7.22 8.13
N ILE A 100 14.40 -6.58 7.86
CA ILE A 100 14.68 -5.20 8.25
C ILE A 100 14.19 -4.33 7.07
N LEU A 101 12.87 -4.22 6.91
CA LEU A 101 12.32 -3.04 6.29
C LEU A 101 12.79 -1.88 7.17
N ASN A 102 13.86 -1.20 6.75
CA ASN A 102 14.06 0.17 7.18
C ASN A 102 12.88 0.96 6.60
N THR A 103 11.77 0.79 7.24
CA THR A 103 10.69 1.73 7.22
C THR A 103 11.27 3.00 7.83
N GLY A 104 11.75 3.89 7.01
CA GLY A 104 11.51 5.28 7.37
C GLY A 104 10.04 5.29 7.68
N THR A 105 9.72 5.18 8.98
CA THR A 105 8.42 4.92 9.59
C THR A 105 7.39 4.47 8.56
N ALA A 106 7.30 3.14 8.31
CA ALA A 106 6.19 2.61 7.51
C ALA A 106 4.95 3.19 8.17
N ALA A 107 4.28 4.06 7.45
CA ALA A 107 3.13 4.75 8.01
C ALA A 107 2.05 3.70 8.20
N HIS A 108 2.04 3.06 9.36
CA HIS A 108 0.99 2.12 9.75
C HIS A 108 -0.28 2.90 10.06
N ILE A 109 -1.41 2.40 9.63
CA ILE A 109 -2.71 2.89 10.10
C ILE A 109 -2.91 2.49 11.56
N ILE A 110 -2.50 1.28 11.92
CA ILE A 110 -2.65 0.70 13.25
C ILE A 110 -1.27 0.42 13.83
N GLN A 111 -1.02 0.89 15.05
CA GLN A 111 0.24 0.64 15.74
C GLN A 111 0.43 -0.85 15.99
N THR A 112 1.68 -1.33 15.87
CA THR A 112 2.01 -2.76 16.00
C THR A 112 1.72 -3.29 17.41
N ASP A 113 1.88 -2.46 18.45
CA ASP A 113 1.57 -2.82 19.82
C ASP A 113 0.06 -3.05 20.05
N VAL A 114 -0.81 -2.29 19.38
CA VAL A 114 -2.25 -2.50 19.43
C VAL A 114 -2.62 -3.87 18.83
N ILE A 115 -2.01 -4.22 17.67
CA ILE A 115 -2.20 -5.54 17.06
C ILE A 115 -1.71 -6.65 17.99
N SER A 116 -0.52 -6.51 18.59
CA SER A 116 0.02 -7.51 19.54
C SER A 116 -0.86 -7.67 20.78
N ARG A 117 -1.47 -6.61 21.27
CA ARG A 117 -2.43 -6.67 22.37
C ARG A 117 -3.72 -7.38 21.98
N LEU A 118 -4.23 -7.17 20.75
CA LEU A 118 -5.37 -7.92 20.23
C LEU A 118 -5.05 -9.41 20.06
N GLU A 119 -3.83 -9.77 19.62
CA GLU A 119 -3.37 -11.15 19.53
C GLU A 119 -3.29 -11.85 20.88
N SER A 120 -2.94 -11.08 21.92
CA SER A 120 -2.77 -11.60 23.28
C SER A 120 -4.05 -11.51 24.11
N ALA A 121 -5.10 -10.88 23.59
CA ALA A 121 -6.36 -10.72 24.30
C ALA A 121 -7.06 -12.08 24.44
N LEU A 122 -7.32 -12.48 25.68
CA LEU A 122 -8.10 -13.68 26.00
C LEU A 122 -9.52 -13.24 26.34
N SER A 123 -10.49 -13.79 25.63
CA SER A 123 -11.90 -13.59 25.93
C SER A 123 -12.65 -14.91 25.78
N ASP A 124 -13.45 -15.26 26.75
CA ASP A 124 -14.30 -16.47 26.69
C ASP A 124 -15.51 -16.29 25.76
N GLN A 125 -15.80 -15.06 25.36
CA GLN A 125 -16.98 -14.72 24.57
C GLN A 125 -16.69 -14.44 23.09
N TYR A 126 -15.45 -13.97 22.77
CA TYR A 126 -15.13 -13.50 21.42
C TYR A 126 -13.78 -14.00 20.95
N ASP A 127 -13.74 -14.51 19.72
CA ASP A 127 -12.51 -14.85 19.01
C ASP A 127 -11.99 -13.61 18.24
N THR A 128 -10.81 -13.15 18.58
CA THR A 128 -10.16 -11.99 17.97
C THR A 128 -9.37 -12.30 16.71
N THR A 129 -9.21 -13.57 16.33
CA THR A 129 -8.35 -14.01 15.23
C THR A 129 -8.67 -13.29 13.92
N PHE A 130 -9.96 -13.18 13.58
CA PHE A 130 -10.36 -12.49 12.35
C PHE A 130 -10.15 -10.97 12.42
N LEU A 131 -10.37 -10.34 13.57
CA LEU A 131 -10.09 -8.91 13.77
C LEU A 131 -8.59 -8.62 13.62
N VAL A 132 -7.73 -9.46 14.18
CA VAL A 132 -6.27 -9.38 14.02
C VAL A 132 -5.86 -9.51 12.56
N CYS A 133 -6.48 -10.46 11.83
CA CYS A 133 -6.26 -10.60 10.39
C CYS A 133 -6.60 -9.32 9.63
N LEU A 134 -7.78 -8.73 9.87
CA LEU A 134 -8.18 -7.44 9.26
C LEU A 134 -7.20 -6.31 9.58
N CYS A 135 -6.73 -6.20 10.84
CA CYS A 135 -5.76 -5.19 11.24
C CYS A 135 -4.41 -5.34 10.51
N LYS A 136 -3.92 -6.57 10.35
CA LYS A 136 -2.70 -6.87 9.58
C LYS A 136 -2.88 -6.55 8.10
N GLU A 137 -4.03 -6.87 7.52
CA GLU A 137 -4.34 -6.56 6.12
C GLU A 137 -4.42 -5.05 5.88
N ILE A 138 -5.00 -4.26 6.80
CA ILE A 138 -5.02 -2.80 6.75
C ILE A 138 -3.60 -2.26 6.63
N ASN A 139 -2.70 -2.65 7.55
CA ASN A 139 -1.33 -2.19 7.55
C ASN A 139 -0.56 -2.65 6.31
N SER A 140 -0.73 -3.90 5.89
CA SER A 140 -0.12 -4.42 4.68
C SER A 140 -0.59 -3.69 3.43
N SER A 141 -1.91 -3.48 3.27
CA SER A 141 -2.47 -2.77 2.13
C SER A 141 -1.99 -1.33 2.09
N PHE A 142 -1.97 -0.65 3.24
CA PHE A 142 -1.51 0.74 3.34
C PHE A 142 -0.03 0.88 2.99
N ALA A 143 0.83 0.02 3.54
CA ALA A 143 2.27 -0.01 3.25
C ALA A 143 2.58 -0.24 1.76
N HIS A 144 1.70 -0.94 1.04
CA HIS A 144 1.84 -1.16 -0.41
C HIS A 144 1.12 -0.10 -1.27
N GLY A 145 0.59 0.96 -0.66
CA GLY A 145 -0.14 2.01 -1.39
C GLY A 145 -1.50 1.57 -1.95
N ASN A 146 -2.04 0.44 -1.49
CA ASN A 146 -3.35 -0.09 -1.90
C ASN A 146 -4.48 0.62 -1.14
N ILE A 147 -4.69 1.91 -1.41
CA ILE A 147 -5.57 2.79 -0.62
C ILE A 147 -7.02 2.34 -0.66
N ILE A 148 -7.51 1.87 -1.80
CA ILE A 148 -8.87 1.31 -1.92
C ILE A 148 -9.04 0.12 -0.98
N SER A 149 -8.14 -0.86 -1.03
CA SER A 149 -8.17 -2.03 -0.15
C SER A 149 -8.09 -1.63 1.31
N THR A 150 -7.22 -0.68 1.65
CA THR A 150 -7.11 -0.12 3.02
C THR A 150 -8.46 0.42 3.50
N ALA A 151 -9.11 1.30 2.73
CA ALA A 151 -10.39 1.89 3.11
C ALA A 151 -11.50 0.83 3.26
N LEU A 152 -11.55 -0.14 2.35
CA LEU A 152 -12.54 -1.23 2.40
C LEU A 152 -12.33 -2.14 3.60
N THR A 153 -11.09 -2.48 3.93
CA THR A 153 -10.77 -3.33 5.09
C THR A 153 -11.02 -2.58 6.41
N MET A 154 -10.69 -1.28 6.47
CA MET A 154 -11.08 -0.45 7.63
C MET A 154 -12.60 -0.42 7.82
N ARG A 155 -13.39 -0.27 6.75
CA ARG A 155 -14.85 -0.37 6.81
C ARG A 155 -15.33 -1.75 7.28
N ALA A 156 -14.65 -2.83 6.85
CA ALA A 156 -14.97 -4.18 7.31
C ALA A 156 -14.84 -4.30 8.83
N VAL A 157 -13.83 -3.68 9.44
CA VAL A 157 -13.69 -3.61 10.91
C VAL A 157 -14.87 -2.88 11.55
N LEU A 158 -15.32 -1.73 10.99
CA LEU A 158 -16.50 -1.02 11.51
C LEU A 158 -17.77 -1.88 11.47
N ASN A 159 -17.88 -2.79 10.52
CA ASN A 159 -19.01 -3.71 10.44
C ASN A 159 -18.85 -4.94 11.35
N TYR A 160 -17.62 -5.28 11.72
CA TYR A 160 -17.29 -6.49 12.47
C TYR A 160 -17.39 -6.30 13.99
N VAL A 161 -16.97 -5.14 14.51
CA VAL A 161 -16.83 -4.89 15.95
C VAL A 161 -18.12 -4.56 16.72
N PRO A 162 -19.28 -4.18 16.12
CA PRO A 162 -20.47 -3.77 16.89
C PRO A 162 -20.96 -4.76 17.95
N PRO A 163 -20.89 -6.10 17.76
CA PRO A 163 -21.31 -7.04 18.79
C PRO A 163 -20.53 -6.92 20.11
N LEU A 164 -19.24 -6.54 20.05
CA LEU A 164 -18.43 -6.28 21.25
C LEU A 164 -18.98 -5.14 22.12
N PHE A 165 -19.70 -4.20 21.50
CA PHE A 165 -20.36 -3.07 22.17
C PHE A 165 -21.83 -3.36 22.49
N GLY A 166 -22.31 -4.61 22.30
CA GLY A 166 -23.70 -4.98 22.50
C GLY A 166 -24.66 -4.45 21.43
N HIS A 167 -24.16 -4.13 20.23
CA HIS A 167 -24.94 -3.55 19.13
C HIS A 167 -24.84 -4.37 17.84
N ILE A 168 -25.76 -4.14 16.89
CA ILE A 168 -25.77 -4.84 15.60
C ILE A 168 -25.01 -4.04 14.53
N THR A 169 -25.03 -2.71 14.61
CA THR A 169 -24.42 -1.83 13.62
C THR A 169 -23.52 -0.79 14.28
N PHE A 170 -22.50 -0.32 13.55
CA PHE A 170 -21.61 0.73 14.04
C PHE A 170 -22.33 2.07 14.23
N ASP A 171 -23.42 2.30 13.52
CA ASP A 171 -24.28 3.47 13.73
C ASP A 171 -24.90 3.45 15.15
N GLN A 172 -25.35 2.28 15.60
CA GLN A 172 -25.85 2.09 16.97
C GLN A 172 -24.72 2.26 18.01
N VAL A 173 -23.52 1.74 17.74
CA VAL A 173 -22.35 1.98 18.59
C VAL A 173 -22.11 3.47 18.73
N THR A 174 -22.10 4.20 17.62
CA THR A 174 -21.88 5.66 17.58
C THR A 174 -22.98 6.41 18.34
N ALA A 175 -24.23 6.04 18.12
CA ALA A 175 -25.37 6.70 18.76
C ALA A 175 -25.34 6.56 20.29
N ASN A 176 -24.92 5.40 20.79
CA ASN A 176 -24.87 5.05 22.22
C ASN A 176 -23.48 5.31 22.86
N ALA A 177 -22.50 5.73 22.11
CA ALA A 177 -21.17 6.03 22.62
C ALA A 177 -21.19 7.14 23.67
N GLY A 178 -20.35 7.00 24.68
CA GLY A 178 -20.13 8.03 25.70
C GLY A 178 -19.73 9.38 25.07
N ARG A 179 -19.99 10.46 25.82
CA ARG A 179 -19.81 11.85 25.32
C ARG A 179 -18.39 12.09 24.73
N SER A 180 -17.36 11.48 25.30
CA SER A 180 -15.97 11.62 24.85
C SER A 180 -15.65 10.85 23.57
N LEU A 181 -16.27 9.70 23.35
CA LEU A 181 -16.03 8.81 22.21
C LEU A 181 -16.93 9.14 21.01
N LYS A 182 -18.09 9.71 21.25
CA LYS A 182 -19.08 9.98 20.21
C LYS A 182 -18.55 10.76 19.01
N PRO A 183 -17.77 11.85 19.18
CA PRO A 183 -17.21 12.58 18.03
C PRO A 183 -16.25 11.71 17.20
N THR A 184 -15.43 10.89 17.87
CA THR A 184 -14.48 9.98 17.25
C THR A 184 -15.19 8.92 16.40
N PHE A 185 -16.21 8.27 16.96
CA PHE A 185 -16.96 7.24 16.26
C PHE A 185 -17.84 7.83 15.14
N SER A 186 -18.41 9.02 15.34
CA SER A 186 -19.12 9.73 14.26
C SER A 186 -18.20 10.03 13.09
N HIS A 187 -16.95 10.45 13.35
CA HIS A 187 -15.97 10.71 12.28
C HIS A 187 -15.66 9.45 11.45
N LEU A 188 -15.54 8.29 12.10
CA LEU A 188 -15.36 7.01 11.42
C LEU A 188 -16.62 6.60 10.63
N GLN A 189 -17.79 6.70 11.24
CA GLN A 189 -19.07 6.31 10.62
C GLN A 189 -19.40 7.18 9.41
N GLU A 190 -19.22 8.51 9.51
CA GLU A 190 -19.63 9.44 8.46
C GLU A 190 -18.53 9.68 7.44
N GLY A 191 -17.26 9.72 7.85
CA GLY A 191 -16.12 10.01 6.98
C GLY A 191 -15.57 8.76 6.29
N LEU A 192 -14.99 7.85 7.06
CA LEU A 192 -14.32 6.66 6.54
C LEU A 192 -15.28 5.77 5.74
N ARG A 193 -16.50 5.54 6.26
CA ARG A 193 -17.51 4.73 5.56
C ARG A 193 -17.86 5.32 4.20
N LYS A 194 -18.04 6.64 4.10
CA LYS A 194 -18.35 7.31 2.82
C LYS A 194 -17.21 7.16 1.80
N ILE A 195 -15.96 7.20 2.24
CA ILE A 195 -14.80 6.98 1.35
C ILE A 195 -14.79 5.54 0.83
N ALA A 196 -15.00 4.57 1.71
CA ALA A 196 -15.08 3.17 1.29
C ALA A 196 -16.27 2.92 0.35
N ASP A 197 -17.44 3.50 0.64
CA ASP A 197 -18.63 3.42 -0.22
C ASP A 197 -18.38 4.09 -1.57
N PHE A 198 -17.73 5.24 -1.61
CA PHE A 198 -17.33 5.89 -2.85
C PHE A 198 -16.50 4.96 -3.74
N HIS A 199 -15.50 4.27 -3.17
CA HIS A 199 -14.69 3.33 -3.95
C HIS A 199 -15.46 2.09 -4.39
N THR A 200 -16.43 1.61 -3.59
CA THR A 200 -17.24 0.43 -3.93
C THR A 200 -18.21 0.70 -5.07
N HIS A 201 -18.78 1.91 -5.13
CA HIS A 201 -19.84 2.26 -6.07
C HIS A 201 -19.36 3.14 -7.23
N ARG A 202 -18.06 3.42 -7.30
CA ARG A 202 -17.48 4.24 -8.36
C ARG A 202 -17.60 3.52 -9.70
N THR A 203 -18.07 4.25 -10.71
CA THR A 203 -18.08 3.81 -12.11
C THR A 203 -16.95 4.51 -12.88
N ILE A 204 -16.51 3.88 -13.98
CA ILE A 204 -15.48 4.45 -14.85
C ILE A 204 -15.91 5.84 -15.36
N SER A 205 -15.00 6.79 -15.36
CA SER A 205 -15.22 8.14 -15.86
C SER A 205 -14.10 8.59 -16.80
N LYS A 206 -14.32 9.72 -17.51
CA LYS A 206 -13.31 10.28 -18.43
C LYS A 206 -12.12 10.89 -17.69
N HIS A 207 -12.29 11.26 -16.43
CA HIS A 207 -11.28 11.93 -15.59
C HIS A 207 -11.25 11.25 -14.22
N ASP A 208 -10.58 10.10 -14.14
CA ASP A 208 -10.41 9.40 -12.88
C ASP A 208 -9.20 9.94 -12.10
N VAL A 209 -9.43 10.22 -10.82
CA VAL A 209 -8.38 10.59 -9.88
C VAL A 209 -7.91 9.34 -9.15
N TYR A 210 -6.60 9.15 -9.09
CA TYR A 210 -6.01 8.03 -8.35
C TYR A 210 -6.19 8.22 -6.84
N PRO A 211 -6.56 7.18 -6.09
CA PRO A 211 -6.67 7.26 -4.63
C PRO A 211 -5.33 7.58 -3.99
N SER A 212 -5.32 8.47 -3.00
CA SER A 212 -4.12 8.84 -2.25
C SER A 212 -4.25 8.50 -0.76
N SER A 213 -3.12 8.40 -0.06
CA SER A 213 -3.08 8.14 1.38
C SER A 213 -3.84 9.19 2.20
N ALA A 214 -3.90 10.43 1.71
CA ALA A 214 -4.66 11.52 2.32
C ALA A 214 -6.16 11.21 2.51
N GLN A 215 -6.70 10.19 1.83
CA GLN A 215 -8.09 9.75 2.03
C GLN A 215 -8.28 8.91 3.30
N VAL A 216 -7.26 8.20 3.76
CA VAL A 216 -7.37 7.26 4.91
C VAL A 216 -6.55 7.69 6.13
N GLU A 217 -5.43 8.37 5.94
CA GLU A 217 -4.57 8.86 7.03
C GLU A 217 -5.30 9.71 8.09
N PRO A 218 -6.23 10.62 7.73
CA PRO A 218 -6.96 11.42 8.71
C PRO A 218 -7.78 10.59 9.72
N PHE A 219 -8.08 9.32 9.41
CA PHE A 219 -8.84 8.43 10.28
C PHE A 219 -7.97 7.59 11.22
N LYS A 220 -6.65 7.61 11.06
CA LYS A 220 -5.70 6.83 11.84
C LYS A 220 -5.89 7.03 13.37
N PRO A 221 -5.91 8.25 13.92
CA PRO A 221 -6.09 8.43 15.36
C PRO A 221 -7.44 7.91 15.88
N GLN A 222 -8.51 8.13 15.13
CA GLN A 222 -9.84 7.69 15.52
C GLN A 222 -9.98 6.18 15.45
N PHE A 223 -9.34 5.55 14.47
CA PHE A 223 -9.35 4.10 14.31
C PHE A 223 -8.55 3.42 15.42
N GLU A 224 -7.45 4.01 15.85
CA GLU A 224 -6.68 3.54 17.00
C GLU A 224 -7.51 3.61 18.30
N VAL A 225 -8.21 4.73 18.53
CA VAL A 225 -9.12 4.85 19.67
C VAL A 225 -10.20 3.77 19.65
N LEU A 226 -10.78 3.47 18.49
CA LEU A 226 -11.75 2.38 18.34
C LEU A 226 -11.17 1.03 18.78
N LEU A 227 -9.95 0.69 18.33
CA LEU A 227 -9.33 -0.59 18.66
C LEU A 227 -8.93 -0.68 20.15
N LEU A 228 -8.55 0.45 20.77
CA LEU A 228 -8.32 0.50 22.21
C LEU A 228 -9.61 0.27 23.01
N GLU A 229 -10.74 0.83 22.56
CA GLU A 229 -12.05 0.54 23.16
C GLU A 229 -12.45 -0.93 22.97
N VAL A 230 -12.21 -1.51 21.80
CA VAL A 230 -12.40 -2.96 21.57
C VAL A 230 -11.61 -3.77 22.58
N LEU A 231 -10.32 -3.44 22.80
CA LEU A 231 -9.46 -4.11 23.80
C LEU A 231 -10.04 -3.99 25.22
N SER A 232 -10.62 -2.85 25.58
CA SER A 232 -11.23 -2.66 26.89
C SER A 232 -12.45 -3.56 27.10
N HIS A 233 -13.24 -3.79 26.05
CA HIS A 233 -14.40 -4.69 26.08
C HIS A 233 -14.03 -6.18 26.07
N LEU A 234 -12.86 -6.54 25.55
CA LEU A 234 -12.34 -7.92 25.57
C LEU A 234 -11.78 -8.32 26.94
N SER A 235 -11.40 -7.33 27.75
CA SER A 235 -10.77 -7.53 29.06
C SER A 235 -11.79 -7.57 30.21
N LEU A 236 -13.07 -7.42 29.91
CA LEU A 236 -14.21 -7.50 30.84
C LEU A 236 -14.83 -8.89 30.84
#